data_1b42b13f6d55715ac63aa2c255b7ee80
#
_entry.id   1b42b13f6d55715ac63aa2c255b7ee80
#
_cell.length_a   1.000
_cell.length_b   1.000
_cell.length_c   1.000
_cell.angle_alpha   90.00
_cell.angle_beta   90.00
_cell.angle_gamma   90.00
#
_symmetry.space_group_name_H-M   'P 1'
#
loop_
_entity.id
_entity.type
_entity.pdbx_description
1 polymer ?
#
loop_
_entity_poly.entity_id
_entity_poly.type
_entity_poly.pdbx_seq_one_letter_code
_entity_poly.pdbx_strand_id
1 'polypeptide(L)'
;RASMLQSLANLETHPSSVPINLLVPIPGTPFENVDPPSESEFVRTIAVARILMPNSVVRLSAGRLEMGEGMQALCFFAGANSIFYGEQLLTTDNPTAANDQLLFSRLGINRKDNQQLSSQDLELKVTLNS
;
A
#
# COMPACT_ATOMS: atom_id res chain seq x y z
N ARG A 1 5.48 0.87 15.30
CA ARG A 1 5.61 0.86 13.82
C ARG A 1 7.05 1.06 13.36
N ALA A 2 7.72 2.12 13.80
CA ALA A 2 9.12 2.39 13.42
C ALA A 2 10.05 1.23 13.81
N SER A 3 9.91 0.67 15.02
CA SER A 3 10.71 -0.46 15.49
C SER A 3 10.52 -1.72 14.65
N MET A 4 9.29 -1.99 14.18
CA MET A 4 9.01 -3.12 13.29
C MET A 4 9.68 -2.94 11.91
N LEU A 5 9.60 -1.74 11.33
CA LEU A 5 10.27 -1.43 10.08
C LEU A 5 11.80 -1.54 10.22
N GLN A 6 12.35 -1.08 11.33
CA GLN A 6 13.77 -1.21 11.63
C GLN A 6 14.18 -2.68 11.77
N SER A 7 13.37 -3.50 12.43
CA SER A 7 13.62 -4.94 12.55
C SER A 7 13.64 -5.64 11.19
N LEU A 8 12.70 -5.29 10.30
CA LEU A 8 12.66 -5.83 8.94
C LEU A 8 13.87 -5.38 8.10
N ALA A 9 14.29 -4.12 8.27
CA ALA A 9 15.44 -3.56 7.56
C ALA A 9 16.79 -4.14 8.05
N ASN A 10 16.84 -4.65 9.27
CA ASN A 10 18.03 -5.27 9.86
C ASN A 10 18.16 -6.77 9.55
N LEU A 11 17.25 -7.35 8.78
CA LEU A 11 17.41 -8.71 8.27
C LEU A 11 18.57 -8.75 7.27
N GLU A 12 19.27 -9.88 7.18
CA GLU A 12 20.36 -10.09 6.21
C GLU A 12 19.89 -9.85 4.77
N THR A 13 18.64 -10.21 4.49
CA THR A 13 17.97 -9.92 3.23
C THR A 13 16.68 -9.17 3.51
N HIS A 14 16.50 -8.01 2.89
CA HIS A 14 15.25 -7.27 3.02
C HIS A 14 14.08 -8.08 2.46
N PRO A 15 12.87 -7.95 3.04
CA PRO A 15 11.68 -8.58 2.48
C PRO A 15 11.48 -8.14 1.03
N SER A 16 11.08 -9.04 0.15
CA SER A 16 10.78 -8.70 -1.24
C SER A 16 9.57 -7.77 -1.35
N SER A 17 8.60 -7.91 -0.45
CA SER A 17 7.38 -7.09 -0.40
C SER A 17 7.00 -6.75 1.04
N VAL A 18 6.62 -5.50 1.26
CA VAL A 18 6.20 -4.96 2.55
C VAL A 18 4.80 -4.38 2.39
N PRO A 19 3.74 -5.14 2.75
CA PRO A 19 2.38 -4.63 2.73
C PRO A 19 2.17 -3.69 3.93
N ILE A 20 1.60 -2.52 3.67
CA ILE A 20 1.24 -1.55 4.69
C ILE A 20 -0.27 -1.33 4.62
N ASN A 21 -0.94 -1.64 5.73
CA ASN A 21 -2.38 -1.55 5.87
C ASN A 21 -2.76 -0.30 6.64
N LEU A 22 -3.75 0.43 6.18
CA LEU A 22 -4.45 1.39 7.00
C LEU A 22 -5.41 0.62 7.92
N LEU A 23 -5.26 0.81 9.22
CA LEU A 23 -6.16 0.21 10.18
C LEU A 23 -7.54 0.85 10.05
N VAL A 24 -8.53 0.03 9.72
CA VAL A 24 -9.94 0.42 9.71
C VAL A 24 -10.59 -0.23 10.93
N PRO A 25 -11.08 0.55 11.91
CA PRO A 25 -11.80 -0.02 13.06
C PRO A 25 -13.06 -0.73 12.58
N ILE A 26 -13.19 -2.01 12.92
CA ILE A 26 -14.37 -2.82 12.58
C ILE A 26 -15.08 -3.19 13.87
N PRO A 27 -16.41 -2.90 14.01
CA PRO A 27 -17.19 -3.29 15.17
C PRO A 27 -17.11 -4.80 15.44
N GLY A 28 -16.99 -5.18 16.71
CA GLY A 28 -16.90 -6.58 17.13
C GLY A 28 -15.49 -7.19 17.02
N THR A 29 -14.48 -6.40 16.65
CA THR A 29 -13.08 -6.84 16.66
C THR A 29 -12.30 -6.26 17.83
N PRO A 30 -11.17 -6.86 18.26
CA PRO A 30 -10.32 -6.29 19.32
C PRO A 30 -9.79 -4.88 19.01
N PHE A 31 -9.89 -4.43 17.77
CA PHE A 31 -9.38 -3.14 17.29
C PHE A 31 -10.48 -2.10 17.05
N GLU A 32 -11.75 -2.40 17.42
CA GLU A 32 -12.88 -1.49 17.16
C GLU A 32 -12.73 -0.11 17.82
N ASN A 33 -12.02 -0.04 18.96
CA ASN A 33 -11.81 1.18 19.74
C ASN A 33 -10.39 1.75 19.60
N VAL A 34 -9.61 1.26 18.64
CA VAL A 34 -8.25 1.77 18.39
C VAL A 34 -8.33 2.91 17.39
N ASP A 35 -7.81 4.08 17.77
CA ASP A 35 -7.72 5.21 16.87
C ASP A 35 -6.81 4.86 15.66
N PRO A 36 -7.31 5.04 14.44
CA PRO A 36 -6.48 4.86 13.26
C PRO A 36 -5.33 5.90 13.26
N PRO A 37 -4.20 5.59 12.61
CA PRO A 37 -3.14 6.59 12.44
C PRO A 37 -3.68 7.78 11.65
N SER A 38 -3.16 8.98 11.94
CA SER A 38 -3.42 10.14 11.09
C SER A 38 -2.88 9.89 9.66
N GLU A 39 -3.45 10.58 8.67
CA GLU A 39 -2.99 10.48 7.28
C GLU A 39 -1.49 10.75 7.17
N SER A 40 -1.00 11.78 7.86
CA SER A 40 0.41 12.14 7.85
C SER A 40 1.32 11.06 8.46
N GLU A 41 0.88 10.40 9.53
CA GLU A 41 1.61 9.28 10.13
C GLU A 41 1.65 8.07 9.19
N PHE A 42 0.57 7.81 8.47
CA PHE A 42 0.51 6.73 7.50
C PHE A 42 1.47 7.00 6.32
N VAL A 43 1.42 8.18 5.72
CA VAL A 43 2.33 8.60 4.64
C VAL A 43 3.80 8.56 5.10
N ARG A 44 4.09 9.03 6.32
CA ARG A 44 5.45 8.93 6.89
C ARG A 44 5.90 7.48 7.07
N THR A 45 5.00 6.58 7.44
CA THR A 45 5.31 5.14 7.53
C THR A 45 5.74 4.58 6.18
N ILE A 46 5.05 4.95 5.11
CA ILE A 46 5.42 4.59 3.73
C ILE A 46 6.82 5.12 3.37
N ALA A 47 7.06 6.40 3.66
CA ALA A 47 8.36 7.03 3.36
C ALA A 47 9.51 6.35 4.13
N VAL A 48 9.33 6.07 5.41
CA VAL A 48 10.33 5.38 6.23
C VAL A 48 10.58 3.97 5.72
N ALA A 49 9.54 3.22 5.37
CA ALA A 49 9.68 1.89 4.77
C ALA A 49 10.50 1.94 3.48
N ARG A 50 10.27 2.92 2.61
CA ARG A 50 11.02 3.11 1.37
C ARG A 50 12.48 3.44 1.62
N ILE A 51 12.78 4.32 2.58
CA ILE A 51 14.15 4.71 2.92
C ILE A 51 14.93 3.52 3.48
N LEU A 52 14.33 2.78 4.41
CA LEU A 52 14.98 1.67 5.08
C LEU A 52 15.13 0.44 4.18
N MET A 53 14.21 0.22 3.25
CA MET A 53 14.19 -0.94 2.36
C MET A 53 14.02 -0.48 0.90
N PRO A 54 15.06 0.11 0.29
CA PRO A 54 14.95 0.81 -1.00
C PRO A 54 14.57 -0.11 -2.17
N ASN A 55 14.92 -1.38 -2.10
CA ASN A 55 14.66 -2.37 -3.16
C ASN A 55 13.38 -3.19 -2.92
N SER A 56 12.76 -3.06 -1.77
CA SER A 56 11.53 -3.79 -1.45
C SER A 56 10.33 -3.20 -2.17
N VAL A 57 9.37 -4.04 -2.49
CA VAL A 57 8.05 -3.58 -2.94
C VAL A 57 7.28 -3.07 -1.73
N VAL A 58 6.94 -1.78 -1.70
CA VAL A 58 6.09 -1.18 -0.66
C VAL A 58 4.67 -1.12 -1.20
N ARG A 59 3.79 -1.92 -0.60
CA ARG A 59 2.44 -2.13 -1.09
C ARG A 59 1.41 -1.42 -0.22
N LEU A 60 0.52 -0.64 -0.84
CA LEU A 60 -0.73 -0.22 -0.23
C LEU A 60 -1.71 -1.39 -0.27
N SER A 61 -2.13 -1.84 0.90
CA SER A 61 -2.98 -3.02 1.03
C SER A 61 -4.36 -2.63 1.59
N ALA A 62 -4.80 -3.17 2.72
CA ALA A 62 -6.13 -2.90 3.24
C ALA A 62 -6.36 -1.42 3.63
N GLY A 63 -7.60 -0.95 3.52
CA GLY A 63 -8.04 0.39 3.93
C GLY A 63 -7.96 1.44 2.82
N ARG A 64 -7.72 1.05 1.57
CA ARG A 64 -7.62 2.00 0.45
C ARG A 64 -8.92 2.74 0.13
N LEU A 65 -10.08 2.14 0.36
CA LEU A 65 -11.37 2.82 0.19
C LEU A 65 -11.56 3.99 1.16
N GLU A 66 -10.98 3.90 2.35
CA GLU A 66 -11.02 4.97 3.35
C GLU A 66 -10.04 6.10 3.03
N MET A 67 -9.12 5.89 2.09
CA MET A 67 -8.19 6.90 1.63
C MET A 67 -8.79 7.68 0.46
N GLY A 68 -8.84 9.00 0.56
CA GLY A 68 -9.11 9.83 -0.61
C GLY A 68 -8.01 9.73 -1.66
N GLU A 69 -8.31 10.14 -2.90
CA GLU A 69 -7.32 10.13 -4.01
C GLU A 69 -6.03 10.89 -3.63
N GLY A 70 -6.16 12.03 -2.93
CA GLY A 70 -5.01 12.83 -2.51
C GLY A 70 -4.09 12.08 -1.54
N MET A 71 -4.65 11.35 -0.58
CA MET A 71 -3.86 10.55 0.36
C MET A 71 -3.17 9.39 -0.36
N GLN A 72 -3.85 8.70 -1.27
CA GLN A 72 -3.23 7.64 -2.08
C GLN A 72 -2.10 8.20 -2.95
N ALA A 73 -2.30 9.37 -3.57
CA ALA A 73 -1.25 10.06 -4.34
C ALA A 73 -0.01 10.35 -3.47
N LEU A 74 -0.20 10.87 -2.26
CA LEU A 74 0.90 11.11 -1.32
C LEU A 74 1.64 9.83 -0.95
N CYS A 75 0.93 8.72 -0.78
CA CYS A 75 1.55 7.42 -0.51
C CYS A 75 2.44 6.95 -1.67
N PHE A 76 2.00 7.12 -2.93
CA PHE A 76 2.81 6.79 -4.09
C PHE A 76 4.04 7.70 -4.21
N PHE A 77 3.89 9.00 -4.01
CA PHE A 77 5.02 9.93 -4.01
C PHE A 77 5.99 9.70 -2.85
N ALA A 78 5.49 9.24 -1.70
CA ALA A 78 6.32 8.87 -0.56
C ALA A 78 7.11 7.56 -0.76
N GLY A 79 6.74 6.73 -1.73
CA GLY A 79 7.50 5.54 -2.07
C GLY A 79 6.72 4.23 -2.18
N ALA A 80 5.39 4.24 -2.00
CA ALA A 80 4.59 3.07 -2.36
C ALA A 80 4.68 2.82 -3.87
N ASN A 81 4.89 1.58 -4.26
CA ASN A 81 5.03 1.19 -5.67
C ASN A 81 4.25 -0.07 -6.04
N SER A 82 3.31 -0.43 -5.21
CA SER A 82 2.40 -1.56 -5.45
C SER A 82 1.08 -1.34 -4.74
N ILE A 83 0.03 -1.92 -5.28
CA ILE A 83 -1.27 -2.01 -4.65
C ILE A 83 -1.75 -3.45 -4.63
N PHE A 84 -2.62 -3.78 -3.69
CA PHE A 84 -3.46 -4.96 -3.82
C PHE A 84 -4.56 -4.66 -4.85
N TYR A 85 -4.69 -5.53 -5.83
CA TYR A 85 -5.64 -5.42 -6.92
C TYR A 85 -6.70 -6.51 -6.79
N GLY A 86 -7.96 -6.12 -6.59
CA GLY A 86 -9.07 -7.02 -6.38
C GLY A 86 -10.17 -6.33 -5.59
N GLU A 87 -11.40 -6.82 -5.67
CA GLU A 87 -12.57 -6.14 -5.11
C GLU A 87 -12.64 -6.26 -3.58
N GLN A 88 -12.05 -7.29 -3.01
CA GLN A 88 -12.09 -7.54 -1.57
C GLN A 88 -10.75 -8.02 -1.05
N LEU A 89 -10.30 -7.46 0.07
CA LEU A 89 -9.10 -7.87 0.80
C LEU A 89 -9.47 -8.24 2.22
N LEU A 90 -9.39 -9.55 2.56
CA LEU A 90 -9.77 -10.08 3.87
C LEU A 90 -11.24 -9.73 4.22
N THR A 91 -11.44 -8.82 5.18
CA THR A 91 -12.76 -8.39 5.68
C THR A 91 -13.15 -6.98 5.22
N THR A 92 -12.31 -6.31 4.41
CA THR A 92 -12.56 -4.95 3.93
C THR A 92 -12.66 -4.93 2.41
N ASP A 93 -13.56 -4.11 1.90
CA ASP A 93 -13.67 -3.87 0.47
C ASP A 93 -12.44 -3.10 -0.05
N ASN A 94 -12.18 -3.22 -1.32
CA ASN A 94 -11.07 -2.58 -2.01
C ASN A 94 -11.62 -1.79 -3.22
N PRO A 95 -10.93 -0.71 -3.66
CA PRO A 95 -11.32 0.00 -4.88
C PRO A 95 -11.43 -0.93 -6.08
N THR A 96 -12.40 -0.68 -6.94
CA THR A 96 -12.55 -1.45 -8.18
C THR A 96 -11.38 -1.20 -9.13
N ALA A 97 -11.16 -2.14 -10.04
CA ALA A 97 -10.14 -2.01 -11.08
C ALA A 97 -10.30 -0.74 -11.93
N ALA A 98 -11.54 -0.34 -12.22
CA ALA A 98 -11.83 0.87 -12.98
C ALA A 98 -11.43 2.14 -12.21
N ASN A 99 -11.69 2.18 -10.90
CA ASN A 99 -11.29 3.29 -10.05
C ASN A 99 -9.76 3.40 -9.95
N ASP A 100 -9.06 2.29 -9.86
CA ASP A 100 -7.61 2.26 -9.83
C ASP A 100 -7.00 2.76 -11.15
N GLN A 101 -7.55 2.34 -12.28
CA GLN A 101 -7.11 2.85 -13.60
C GLN A 101 -7.31 4.36 -13.72
N LEU A 102 -8.45 4.87 -13.26
CA LEU A 102 -8.74 6.30 -13.28
C LEU A 102 -7.76 7.08 -12.39
N LEU A 103 -7.50 6.59 -11.17
CA LEU A 103 -6.54 7.19 -10.26
C LEU A 103 -5.14 7.25 -10.88
N PHE A 104 -4.65 6.14 -11.43
CA PHE A 104 -3.32 6.08 -12.04
C PHE A 104 -3.20 7.00 -13.26
N SER A 105 -4.25 7.06 -14.09
CA SER A 105 -4.28 7.99 -15.22
C SER A 105 -4.17 9.45 -14.78
N ARG A 106 -4.90 9.84 -13.71
CA ARG A 106 -4.85 11.19 -13.16
C ARG A 106 -3.48 11.53 -12.55
N LEU A 107 -2.82 10.55 -11.95
CA LEU A 107 -1.51 10.73 -11.32
C LEU A 107 -0.33 10.59 -12.30
N GLY A 108 -0.57 10.23 -13.57
CA GLY A 108 0.49 9.94 -14.53
C GLY A 108 1.32 8.70 -14.14
N ILE A 109 0.70 7.75 -13.45
CA ILE A 109 1.35 6.52 -13.01
C ILE A 109 1.10 5.42 -14.05
N ASN A 110 2.18 4.77 -14.50
CA ASN A 110 2.08 3.62 -15.37
C ASN A 110 2.03 2.32 -14.59
N ARG A 111 1.15 1.44 -15.04
CA ARG A 111 1.10 0.06 -14.60
C ARG A 111 2.29 -0.70 -15.21
N LYS A 112 3.06 -1.41 -14.38
CA LYS A 112 3.97 -2.44 -14.88
C LYS A 112 3.21 -3.75 -14.99
N ASP A 113 2.88 -4.15 -16.22
CA ASP A 113 2.34 -5.47 -16.47
C ASP A 113 3.47 -6.50 -16.31
N ASN A 114 3.46 -7.24 -15.22
CA ASN A 114 4.24 -8.46 -15.14
C ASN A 114 3.56 -9.49 -16.06
N GLN A 115 4.18 -9.83 -17.18
CA GLN A 115 3.66 -10.77 -18.18
C GLN A 115 3.48 -12.21 -17.69
N GLN A 116 3.63 -12.49 -16.39
CA GLN A 116 3.43 -13.78 -15.76
C GLN A 116 2.80 -13.62 -14.38
N LEU A 117 1.58 -13.12 -14.34
CA LEU A 117 0.76 -13.25 -13.13
C LEU A 117 0.03 -14.59 -13.24
N SER A 118 0.45 -15.59 -12.45
CA SER A 118 -0.41 -16.70 -12.14
C SER A 118 -1.68 -16.16 -11.47
N SER A 119 -2.80 -16.83 -11.63
CA SER A 119 -4.11 -16.45 -11.09
C SER A 119 -4.15 -16.28 -9.55
N GLN A 120 -3.03 -16.31 -8.87
CA GLN A 120 -2.86 -16.13 -7.43
C GLN A 120 -2.13 -14.81 -7.04
N ASP A 121 -1.52 -14.10 -7.98
CA ASP A 121 -0.77 -12.87 -7.69
C ASP A 121 -1.63 -11.63 -8.00
N LEU A 122 -2.46 -11.23 -7.04
CA LEU A 122 -3.27 -10.02 -7.09
C LEU A 122 -2.44 -8.75 -6.77
N GLU A 123 -1.16 -8.74 -7.13
CA GLU A 123 -0.27 -7.62 -6.92
C GLU A 123 -0.07 -6.82 -8.20
N LEU A 124 -0.39 -5.54 -8.15
CA LEU A 124 -0.13 -4.60 -9.23
C LEU A 124 1.01 -3.68 -8.86
N LYS A 125 2.10 -3.74 -9.61
CA LYS A 125 3.23 -2.81 -9.47
C LYS A 125 3.00 -1.56 -10.29
N VAL A 126 3.30 -0.43 -9.70
CA VAL A 126 3.15 0.89 -10.32
C VAL A 126 4.47 1.63 -10.32
N THR A 127 4.70 2.43 -11.33
CA THR A 127 5.86 3.33 -11.43
C THR A 127 5.40 4.73 -11.78
N LEU A 128 6.02 5.71 -11.14
CA LEU A 128 5.86 7.10 -11.55
C LEU A 128 6.61 7.32 -12.88
N ASN A 129 5.95 7.99 -13.81
CA ASN A 129 6.61 8.51 -15.00
C ASN A 129 7.59 9.61 -14.58
N SER A 130 8.82 9.38 -14.86
CA SER A 130 9.83 10.45 -14.76
C SER A 130 9.82 11.31 -16.02
#